data_3277d1801c340c939390ec659b5ad96b
#
_entry.id   3277d1801c340c939390ec659b5ad96b
#
_cell.length_a   1.000
_cell.length_b   1.000
_cell.length_c   1.000
_cell.angle_alpha   90.00
_cell.angle_beta   90.00
_cell.angle_gamma   90.00
#
_symmetry.space_group_name_H-M   'P 1'
#
loop_
_entity.id
_entity.type
_entity.pdbx_description
1 polymer ?
#
loop_
_entity_poly.entity_id
_entity_poly.type
_entity_poly.pdbx_seq_one_letter_code
_entity_poly.pdbx_strand_id
1 'polypeptide(L)'
;QNATKQSLLADIKSFLTNSNQKNYKQDACQTCIEQDESNMPSLRNKSFYYTRKDTKIHSLTMEADYRCNLACAMCGPHLSSTWYEQRRTHQDTNINFDNHKFVHSKEYKHTREKIIDTVLDLDLSNLQWIKITGGEPLYSDSHIYLLKGILDKCDPAQLTVNYTTNFSFVPDKEILDLW
;
A
#
# COMPACT_ATOMS: atom_id res chain seq x y z
N GLN A 1 6.46 14.64 16.55
CA GLN A 1 5.63 13.52 16.06
C GLN A 1 4.38 14.01 15.32
N ASN A 2 3.68 15.03 15.84
CA ASN A 2 2.52 15.63 15.16
C ASN A 2 2.89 16.34 13.84
N ALA A 3 4.05 16.98 13.78
CA ALA A 3 4.49 17.70 12.59
C ALA A 3 4.67 16.79 11.37
N THR A 4 5.24 15.59 11.55
CA THR A 4 5.46 14.62 10.44
C THR A 4 4.14 14.06 9.91
N LYS A 5 3.17 13.78 10.80
CA LYS A 5 1.83 13.31 10.41
C LYS A 5 1.05 14.39 9.66
N GLN A 6 1.09 15.63 10.14
CA GLN A 6 0.45 16.77 9.47
C GLN A 6 1.08 17.05 8.10
N SER A 7 2.41 16.94 7.96
CA SER A 7 3.11 17.07 6.68
C SER A 7 2.64 16.01 5.69
N LEU A 8 2.66 14.73 6.07
CA LEU A 8 2.23 13.63 5.19
C LEU A 8 0.76 13.77 4.75
N LEU A 9 -0.13 14.13 5.66
CA LEU A 9 -1.54 14.38 5.34
C LEU A 9 -1.70 15.59 4.39
N ALA A 10 -0.91 16.64 4.59
CA ALA A 10 -0.91 17.80 3.69
C ALA A 10 -0.41 17.41 2.29
N ASP A 11 0.65 16.61 2.21
CA ASP A 11 1.20 16.13 0.95
C ASP A 11 0.21 15.22 0.20
N ILE A 12 -0.46 14.30 0.90
CA ILE A 12 -1.51 13.45 0.30
C ILE A 12 -2.68 14.30 -0.19
N LYS A 13 -3.16 15.25 0.62
CA LYS A 13 -4.25 16.15 0.21
C LYS A 13 -3.84 17.01 -0.98
N SER A 14 -2.64 17.58 -0.97
CA SER A 14 -2.08 18.32 -2.09
C SER A 14 -2.00 17.47 -3.36
N PHE A 15 -1.53 16.22 -3.24
CA PHE A 15 -1.50 15.28 -4.34
C PHE A 15 -2.89 15.02 -4.91
N LEU A 16 -3.87 14.68 -4.06
CA LEU A 16 -5.24 14.40 -4.48
C LEU A 16 -5.90 15.62 -5.15
N THR A 17 -5.65 16.83 -4.63
CA THR A 17 -6.18 18.07 -5.19
C THR A 17 -5.52 18.39 -6.53
N ASN A 18 -4.20 18.27 -6.63
CA ASN A 18 -3.43 18.65 -7.80
C ASN A 18 -3.48 17.60 -8.92
N SER A 19 -3.61 16.32 -8.59
CA SER A 19 -3.70 15.24 -9.59
C SER A 19 -4.90 15.38 -10.53
N ASN A 20 -5.94 16.08 -10.09
CA ASN A 20 -7.12 16.41 -10.90
C ASN A 20 -6.96 17.68 -11.74
N GLN A 21 -5.86 18.43 -11.57
CA GLN A 21 -5.57 19.63 -12.37
C GLN A 21 -4.67 19.28 -13.55
N LYS A 22 -5.02 19.76 -14.74
CA LYS A 22 -4.21 19.55 -15.98
C LYS A 22 -2.77 20.06 -15.87
N ASN A 23 -2.42 20.82 -14.85
CA ASN A 23 -1.12 21.45 -14.64
C ASN A 23 -0.22 20.70 -13.65
N TYR A 24 -0.61 19.51 -13.18
CA TYR A 24 0.22 18.74 -12.26
C TYR A 24 1.38 18.08 -13.00
N LYS A 25 2.54 18.73 -12.94
CA LYS A 25 3.79 18.27 -13.54
C LYS A 25 4.73 17.76 -12.47
N GLN A 26 4.55 16.53 -12.04
CA GLN A 26 5.62 15.77 -11.37
C GLN A 26 6.29 14.86 -12.39
N ASP A 27 7.60 14.69 -12.29
CA ASP A 27 8.38 13.82 -13.19
C ASP A 27 7.77 12.42 -13.30
N ALA A 28 7.23 11.87 -12.19
CA ALA A 28 6.55 10.58 -12.16
C ALA A 28 5.27 10.51 -13.02
N CYS A 29 4.64 11.65 -13.33
CA CYS A 29 3.41 11.73 -14.12
C CYS A 29 3.65 12.11 -15.58
N GLN A 30 4.86 12.52 -15.92
CA GLN A 30 5.21 13.09 -17.22
C GLN A 30 4.81 12.17 -18.38
N THR A 31 5.16 10.89 -18.32
CA THR A 31 4.83 9.90 -19.36
C THR A 31 3.32 9.79 -19.61
N CYS A 32 2.52 9.76 -18.54
CA CYS A 32 1.06 9.70 -18.68
C CYS A 32 0.50 10.99 -19.28
N ILE A 33 1.06 12.15 -18.91
CA ILE A 33 0.65 13.46 -19.44
C ILE A 33 0.95 13.54 -20.93
N GLU A 34 2.14 13.18 -21.35
CA GLU A 34 2.56 13.16 -22.78
C GLU A 34 1.71 12.21 -23.61
N GLN A 35 1.37 11.04 -23.06
CA GLN A 35 0.46 10.09 -23.72
C GLN A 35 -0.95 10.70 -23.89
N ASP A 36 -1.49 11.34 -22.83
CA ASP A 36 -2.81 11.96 -22.89
C ASP A 36 -2.85 13.13 -23.89
N GLU A 37 -1.82 13.96 -23.93
CA GLU A 37 -1.68 15.08 -24.87
C GLU A 37 -1.56 14.59 -26.33
N SER A 38 -0.98 13.40 -26.54
CA SER A 38 -0.85 12.73 -27.83
C SER A 38 -2.05 11.86 -28.21
N ASN A 39 -3.14 11.91 -27.45
CA ASN A 39 -4.31 11.02 -27.58
C ASN A 39 -3.97 9.53 -27.54
N MET A 40 -2.85 9.17 -26.91
CA MET A 40 -2.49 7.77 -26.65
C MET A 40 -3.08 7.29 -25.33
N PRO A 41 -3.42 6.00 -25.23
CA PRO A 41 -3.96 5.47 -24.00
C PRO A 41 -2.90 5.43 -22.90
N SER A 42 -3.02 6.31 -21.89
CA SER A 42 -2.18 6.31 -20.69
C SER A 42 -2.72 5.35 -19.64
N LEU A 43 -1.86 4.96 -18.67
CA LEU A 43 -2.32 4.24 -17.49
C LEU A 43 -3.35 5.06 -16.71
N ARG A 44 -3.21 6.37 -16.68
CA ARG A 44 -4.14 7.29 -16.04
C ARG A 44 -5.53 7.22 -16.68
N ASN A 45 -5.63 7.27 -18.00
CA ASN A 45 -6.90 7.22 -18.70
C ASN A 45 -7.51 5.83 -18.79
N LYS A 46 -6.70 4.78 -18.75
CA LYS A 46 -7.18 3.38 -18.70
C LYS A 46 -7.68 2.97 -17.32
N SER A 47 -7.25 3.65 -16.28
CA SER A 47 -7.67 3.30 -14.93
C SER A 47 -9.07 3.82 -14.66
N PHE A 48 -9.97 2.93 -14.29
CA PHE A 48 -11.34 3.25 -13.87
C PHE A 48 -11.40 4.37 -12.82
N TYR A 49 -10.34 4.53 -12.03
CA TYR A 49 -10.26 5.49 -10.94
C TYR A 49 -9.95 6.92 -11.39
N TYR A 50 -9.30 7.11 -12.53
CA TYR A 50 -8.92 8.44 -13.05
C TYR A 50 -10.03 9.15 -13.82
N THR A 51 -11.12 8.48 -14.12
CA THR A 51 -12.29 9.09 -14.77
C THR A 51 -13.16 9.89 -13.80
N ARG A 52 -12.94 9.76 -12.49
CA ARG A 52 -13.68 10.49 -11.48
C ARG A 52 -13.13 11.91 -11.33
N LYS A 53 -14.03 12.87 -11.34
CA LYS A 53 -13.69 14.32 -11.26
C LYS A 53 -13.71 14.85 -9.82
N ASP A 54 -13.95 13.99 -8.84
CA ASP A 54 -13.94 14.39 -7.43
C ASP A 54 -12.55 14.19 -6.79
N THR A 55 -12.35 14.77 -5.61
CA THR A 55 -11.13 14.70 -4.82
C THR A 55 -11.20 13.62 -3.72
N LYS A 56 -12.14 12.67 -3.86
CA LYS A 56 -12.39 11.65 -2.84
C LYS A 56 -11.54 10.40 -3.09
N ILE A 57 -11.28 9.65 -2.03
CA ILE A 57 -10.55 8.39 -2.12
C ILE A 57 -11.54 7.28 -2.43
N HIS A 58 -11.43 6.70 -3.63
CA HIS A 58 -12.27 5.59 -4.09
C HIS A 58 -11.53 4.25 -4.12
N SER A 59 -10.22 4.31 -4.20
CA SER A 59 -9.38 3.11 -4.18
C SER A 59 -8.11 3.33 -3.39
N LEU A 60 -7.63 2.27 -2.77
CA LEU A 60 -6.40 2.25 -1.99
C LEU A 60 -5.61 0.97 -2.31
N THR A 61 -4.31 1.11 -2.51
CA THR A 61 -3.39 -0.03 -2.51
C THR A 61 -2.46 0.13 -1.32
N MET A 62 -2.36 -0.90 -0.50
CA MET A 62 -1.58 -0.84 0.74
C MET A 62 -0.71 -2.09 0.90
N GLU A 63 0.57 -1.87 1.15
CA GLU A 63 1.47 -2.90 1.65
C GLU A 63 1.33 -2.97 3.16
N ALA A 64 0.59 -3.96 3.66
CA ALA A 64 0.29 -4.05 5.08
C ALA A 64 1.52 -4.37 5.94
N ASP A 65 2.40 -5.24 5.46
CA ASP A 65 3.62 -5.66 6.16
C ASP A 65 4.63 -6.24 5.15
N TYR A 66 5.87 -6.44 5.60
CA TYR A 66 6.92 -7.16 4.86
C TYR A 66 7.06 -8.63 5.30
N ARG A 67 6.41 -9.03 6.40
CA ARG A 67 6.47 -10.41 6.89
C ARG A 67 5.92 -11.37 5.87
N CYS A 68 6.68 -12.41 5.55
CA CYS A 68 6.31 -13.45 4.61
C CYS A 68 6.99 -14.76 5.00
N ASN A 69 6.31 -15.86 4.83
CA ASN A 69 6.82 -17.20 5.07
C ASN A 69 7.53 -17.82 3.85
N LEU A 70 7.55 -17.15 2.71
CA LEU A 70 8.18 -17.61 1.48
C LEU A 70 9.33 -16.70 1.05
N ALA A 71 10.33 -17.28 0.39
CA ALA A 71 11.47 -16.61 -0.24
C ALA A 71 11.40 -16.71 -1.76
N CYS A 72 10.35 -16.19 -2.37
CA CYS A 72 10.14 -16.25 -3.82
C CYS A 72 11.28 -15.58 -4.58
N ALA A 73 11.70 -16.16 -5.72
CA ALA A 73 12.81 -15.64 -6.52
C ALA A 73 12.58 -14.21 -7.05
N MET A 74 11.31 -13.81 -7.24
CA MET A 74 10.92 -12.47 -7.69
C MET A 74 10.85 -11.43 -6.58
N CYS A 75 10.90 -11.85 -5.32
CA CYS A 75 10.86 -10.96 -4.17
C CYS A 75 12.25 -10.47 -3.77
N GLY A 76 12.26 -9.46 -2.92
CA GLY A 76 13.47 -8.93 -2.33
C GLY A 76 13.38 -8.79 -0.81
N PRO A 77 14.46 -8.34 -0.16
CA PRO A 77 14.55 -8.22 1.29
C PRO A 77 13.55 -7.24 1.89
N HIS A 78 13.00 -6.33 1.10
CA HIS A 78 12.00 -5.34 1.54
C HIS A 78 10.56 -5.89 1.52
N LEU A 79 10.33 -7.03 0.85
CA LEU A 79 9.01 -7.63 0.70
C LEU A 79 8.89 -9.02 1.34
N SER A 80 9.99 -9.58 1.89
CA SER A 80 9.94 -10.88 2.54
C SER A 80 10.98 -11.02 3.64
N SER A 81 10.49 -11.21 4.87
CA SER A 81 11.34 -11.50 6.02
C SER A 81 12.10 -12.81 5.86
N THR A 82 11.48 -13.86 5.32
CA THR A 82 12.14 -15.15 5.07
C THR A 82 13.23 -15.01 4.00
N TRP A 83 12.96 -14.26 2.93
CA TRP A 83 13.94 -13.96 1.90
C TRP A 83 15.16 -13.24 2.47
N TYR A 84 14.93 -12.20 3.28
CA TYR A 84 16.00 -11.47 3.95
C TYR A 84 16.86 -12.37 4.82
N GLU A 85 16.25 -13.19 5.70
CA GLU A 85 16.98 -14.06 6.62
C GLU A 85 17.78 -15.14 5.89
N GLN A 86 17.18 -15.81 4.89
CA GLN A 86 17.87 -16.84 4.12
C GLN A 86 19.09 -16.28 3.37
N ARG A 87 18.94 -15.17 2.68
CA ARG A 87 20.03 -14.55 1.91
C ARG A 87 21.11 -13.97 2.78
N ARG A 88 20.74 -13.37 3.91
CA ARG A 88 21.68 -12.89 4.91
C ARG A 88 22.54 -14.03 5.48
N THR A 89 21.94 -15.16 5.77
CA THR A 89 22.62 -16.35 6.29
C THR A 89 23.60 -16.93 5.28
N HIS A 90 23.26 -16.90 3.99
CA HIS A 90 24.12 -17.37 2.91
C HIS A 90 25.16 -16.33 2.45
N GLN A 91 25.27 -15.20 3.11
CA GLN A 91 26.26 -14.13 2.82
C GLN A 91 26.26 -13.73 1.33
N ASP A 92 25.10 -13.54 0.75
CA ASP A 92 25.01 -13.13 -0.66
C ASP A 92 25.66 -11.73 -0.82
N THR A 93 26.84 -11.70 -1.43
CA THR A 93 27.64 -10.49 -1.59
C THR A 93 27.07 -9.48 -2.57
N ASN A 94 26.07 -9.86 -3.36
CA ASN A 94 25.41 -8.97 -4.33
C ASN A 94 24.34 -8.10 -3.69
N ILE A 95 24.06 -8.28 -2.40
CA ILE A 95 22.98 -7.58 -1.71
C ILE A 95 23.55 -6.78 -0.55
N ASN A 96 23.30 -5.49 -0.55
CA ASN A 96 23.61 -4.65 0.60
C ASN A 96 22.49 -4.79 1.65
N PHE A 97 22.63 -5.73 2.56
CA PHE A 97 21.67 -5.98 3.64
C PHE A 97 21.54 -4.81 4.63
N ASP A 98 22.54 -3.95 4.74
CA ASP A 98 22.48 -2.80 5.65
C ASP A 98 21.36 -1.83 5.25
N ASN A 99 21.10 -1.67 3.97
CA ASN A 99 20.01 -0.85 3.46
C ASN A 99 18.61 -1.38 3.85
N HIS A 100 18.53 -2.64 4.26
CA HIS A 100 17.27 -3.30 4.61
C HIS A 100 17.10 -3.59 6.10
N LYS A 101 18.11 -3.32 6.92
CA LYS A 101 18.06 -3.56 8.38
C LYS A 101 16.89 -2.83 9.03
N PHE A 102 16.58 -1.63 8.57
CA PHE A 102 15.48 -0.83 9.11
C PHE A 102 14.14 -1.53 8.94
N VAL A 103 13.87 -2.13 7.77
CA VAL A 103 12.61 -2.83 7.48
C VAL A 103 12.39 -4.01 8.43
N HIS A 104 13.48 -4.60 8.96
CA HIS A 104 13.45 -5.74 9.90
C HIS A 104 13.62 -5.32 11.36
N SER A 105 13.54 -4.03 11.66
CA SER A 105 13.70 -3.49 13.01
C SER A 105 12.36 -3.32 13.73
N LYS A 106 12.44 -3.17 15.06
CA LYS A 106 11.26 -2.83 15.86
C LYS A 106 10.74 -1.42 15.54
N GLU A 107 11.64 -0.50 15.17
CA GLU A 107 11.27 0.84 14.74
C GLU A 107 10.42 0.81 13.47
N TYR A 108 10.70 -0.10 12.55
CA TYR A 108 9.90 -0.26 11.34
C TYR A 108 8.45 -0.68 11.66
N LYS A 109 8.28 -1.65 12.56
CA LYS A 109 6.94 -2.05 13.01
C LYS A 109 6.16 -0.83 13.51
N HIS A 110 6.74 -0.05 14.39
CA HIS A 110 6.10 1.16 14.92
C HIS A 110 5.86 2.23 13.84
N THR A 111 6.77 2.36 12.87
CA THR A 111 6.58 3.25 11.72
C THR A 111 5.43 2.79 10.84
N ARG A 112 5.30 1.47 10.62
CA ARG A 112 4.21 0.88 9.84
C ARG A 112 2.85 1.12 10.50
N GLU A 113 2.74 0.90 11.80
CA GLU A 113 1.53 1.21 12.57
C GLU A 113 1.12 2.69 12.40
N LYS A 114 2.06 3.62 12.50
CA LYS A 114 1.80 5.05 12.25
C LYS A 114 1.36 5.36 10.81
N ILE A 115 1.90 4.65 9.83
CA ILE A 115 1.46 4.81 8.43
C ILE A 115 0.01 4.35 8.30
N ILE A 116 -0.34 3.21 8.87
CA ILE A 116 -1.72 2.71 8.88
C ILE A 116 -2.64 3.72 9.57
N ASP A 117 -2.29 4.21 10.76
CA ASP A 117 -3.06 5.25 11.46
C ASP A 117 -3.25 6.50 10.61
N THR A 118 -2.18 6.91 9.89
CA THR A 118 -2.25 8.08 9.00
C THR A 118 -3.22 7.85 7.85
N VAL A 119 -3.24 6.65 7.27
CA VAL A 119 -4.20 6.28 6.23
C VAL A 119 -5.60 6.23 6.80
N LEU A 120 -5.78 5.67 7.99
CA LEU A 120 -7.08 5.61 8.67
C LEU A 120 -7.60 6.99 9.09
N ASP A 121 -6.76 8.02 9.19
CA ASP A 121 -7.19 9.41 9.44
C ASP A 121 -7.70 10.13 8.18
N LEU A 122 -7.58 9.52 7.01
CA LEU A 122 -8.15 10.06 5.77
C LEU A 122 -9.67 9.86 5.75
N ASP A 123 -10.35 10.67 4.92
CA ASP A 123 -11.76 10.43 4.60
C ASP A 123 -11.87 9.25 3.63
N LEU A 124 -12.20 8.09 4.18
CA LEU A 124 -12.40 6.84 3.45
C LEU A 124 -13.87 6.53 3.17
N SER A 125 -14.79 7.46 3.44
CA SER A 125 -16.24 7.25 3.31
C SER A 125 -16.69 6.87 1.90
N ASN A 126 -15.86 7.15 0.88
CA ASN A 126 -16.14 6.81 -0.53
C ASN A 126 -15.26 5.69 -1.06
N LEU A 127 -14.54 4.98 -0.18
CA LEU A 127 -13.67 3.88 -0.58
C LEU A 127 -14.52 2.70 -1.06
N GLN A 128 -14.26 2.26 -2.28
CA GLN A 128 -14.98 1.16 -2.94
C GLN A 128 -14.06 -0.01 -3.28
N TRP A 129 -12.76 0.22 -3.27
CA TRP A 129 -11.81 -0.82 -3.61
C TRP A 129 -10.53 -0.68 -2.82
N ILE A 130 -10.09 -1.78 -2.22
CA ILE A 130 -8.78 -1.85 -1.58
C ILE A 130 -8.01 -3.06 -2.08
N LYS A 131 -6.73 -2.86 -2.41
CA LYS A 131 -5.77 -3.93 -2.63
C LYS A 131 -4.80 -3.99 -1.47
N ILE A 132 -4.78 -5.14 -0.81
CA ILE A 132 -3.84 -5.43 0.29
C ILE A 132 -2.75 -6.35 -0.25
N THR A 133 -1.51 -5.92 -0.11
CA THR A 133 -0.31 -6.60 -0.60
C THR A 133 0.82 -6.44 0.43
N GLY A 134 2.04 -6.74 0.06
CA GLY A 134 3.22 -6.66 0.91
C GLY A 134 3.97 -7.98 0.89
N GLY A 135 4.41 -8.48 2.04
CA GLY A 135 4.92 -9.82 2.20
C GLY A 135 3.82 -10.87 1.98
N GLU A 136 3.33 -11.46 3.07
CA GLU A 136 2.11 -12.27 3.03
C GLU A 136 1.06 -11.61 3.94
N PRO A 137 0.01 -11.00 3.38
CA PRO A 137 -0.99 -10.29 4.18
C PRO A 137 -1.65 -11.17 5.26
N LEU A 138 -1.93 -12.43 4.94
CA LEU A 138 -2.59 -13.35 5.86
C LEU A 138 -1.68 -13.82 7.02
N TYR A 139 -0.40 -13.45 6.98
CA TYR A 139 0.59 -13.71 8.02
C TYR A 139 0.84 -12.50 8.94
N SER A 140 0.11 -11.42 8.77
CA SER A 140 0.38 -10.13 9.40
C SER A 140 -0.80 -9.58 10.19
N ASP A 141 -0.59 -9.28 11.48
CA ASP A 141 -1.57 -8.58 12.31
C ASP A 141 -1.88 -7.18 11.81
N SER A 142 -0.93 -6.55 11.12
CA SER A 142 -1.10 -5.22 10.52
C SER A 142 -2.19 -5.19 9.48
N HIS A 143 -2.38 -6.30 8.74
CA HIS A 143 -3.47 -6.47 7.79
C HIS A 143 -4.84 -6.42 8.48
N ILE A 144 -5.00 -7.17 9.57
CA ILE A 144 -6.26 -7.22 10.34
C ILE A 144 -6.58 -5.84 10.91
N TYR A 145 -5.57 -5.19 11.50
CA TYR A 145 -5.70 -3.84 12.04
C TYR A 145 -6.14 -2.82 10.97
N LEU A 146 -5.49 -2.85 9.79
CA LEU A 146 -5.85 -1.99 8.65
C LEU A 146 -7.30 -2.25 8.20
N LEU A 147 -7.66 -3.52 7.98
CA LEU A 147 -8.96 -3.88 7.45
C LEU A 147 -10.10 -3.48 8.40
N LYS A 148 -9.95 -3.75 9.71
CA LYS A 148 -10.92 -3.31 10.72
C LYS A 148 -11.12 -1.79 10.68
N GLY A 149 -10.03 -1.03 10.70
CA GLY A 149 -10.11 0.43 10.65
C GLY A 149 -10.73 0.98 9.38
N ILE A 150 -10.61 0.28 8.24
CA ILE A 150 -11.26 0.65 6.99
C ILE A 150 -12.76 0.35 7.04
N LEU A 151 -13.15 -0.85 7.54
CA LEU A 151 -14.55 -1.25 7.64
C LEU A 151 -15.35 -0.33 8.57
N ASP A 152 -14.71 0.29 9.55
CA ASP A 152 -15.32 1.29 10.43
C ASP A 152 -15.59 2.64 9.72
N LYS A 153 -15.01 2.88 8.54
CA LYS A 153 -15.01 4.20 7.87
C LYS A 153 -15.72 4.22 6.52
N CYS A 154 -15.95 3.11 5.90
CA CYS A 154 -16.63 3.01 4.61
C CYS A 154 -17.86 2.11 4.72
N ASP A 155 -18.68 2.08 3.67
CA ASP A 155 -19.78 1.13 3.56
C ASP A 155 -19.25 -0.25 3.14
N PRO A 156 -19.25 -1.26 4.04
CA PRO A 156 -18.73 -2.59 3.70
C PRO A 156 -19.46 -3.25 2.52
N ALA A 157 -20.73 -2.93 2.31
CA ALA A 157 -21.52 -3.50 1.20
C ALA A 157 -21.03 -3.01 -0.18
N GLN A 158 -20.31 -1.90 -0.23
CA GLN A 158 -19.76 -1.31 -1.45
C GLN A 158 -18.25 -1.55 -1.59
N LEU A 159 -17.61 -2.13 -0.57
CA LEU A 159 -16.16 -2.33 -0.56
C LEU A 159 -15.78 -3.65 -1.23
N THR A 160 -14.93 -3.57 -2.24
CA THR A 160 -14.23 -4.74 -2.80
C THR A 160 -12.84 -4.83 -2.19
N VAL A 161 -12.55 -5.94 -1.52
CA VAL A 161 -11.22 -6.23 -0.97
C VAL A 161 -10.49 -7.20 -1.89
N ASN A 162 -9.31 -6.81 -2.36
CA ASN A 162 -8.46 -7.61 -3.23
C ASN A 162 -7.14 -7.92 -2.52
N TYR A 163 -6.72 -9.16 -2.55
CA TYR A 163 -5.46 -9.61 -1.94
C TYR A 163 -4.45 -10.06 -2.99
N THR A 164 -3.20 -9.69 -2.76
CA THR A 164 -2.07 -10.41 -3.35
C THR A 164 -1.48 -11.30 -2.27
N THR A 165 -1.80 -12.58 -2.31
CA THR A 165 -1.41 -13.57 -1.30
C THR A 165 -0.83 -14.81 -1.94
N ASN A 166 0.10 -15.47 -1.25
CA ASN A 166 0.57 -16.80 -1.64
C ASN A 166 -0.36 -17.94 -1.17
N PHE A 167 -1.35 -17.57 -0.36
CA PHE A 167 -2.40 -18.44 0.19
C PHE A 167 -1.88 -19.73 0.84
N SER A 168 -0.70 -19.69 1.44
CA SER A 168 -0.08 -20.83 2.11
C SER A 168 -0.64 -21.10 3.51
N PHE A 169 -1.53 -20.21 3.99
CA PHE A 169 -2.24 -20.34 5.25
C PHE A 169 -3.74 -20.46 5.02
N VAL A 170 -4.38 -21.26 5.85
CA VAL A 170 -5.83 -21.16 5.98
C VAL A 170 -6.10 -19.91 6.85
N PRO A 171 -6.87 -18.94 6.37
CA PRO A 171 -7.23 -17.78 7.17
C PRO A 171 -7.89 -18.23 8.47
N ASP A 172 -7.51 -17.58 9.56
CA ASP A 172 -8.16 -17.84 10.84
C ASP A 172 -9.59 -17.29 10.88
N LYS A 173 -10.32 -17.63 11.96
CA LYS A 173 -11.71 -17.22 12.09
C LYS A 173 -11.87 -15.69 12.08
N GLU A 174 -10.92 -14.95 12.65
CA GLU A 174 -10.97 -13.50 12.71
C GLU A 174 -10.93 -12.87 11.31
N ILE A 175 -10.08 -13.39 10.43
CA ILE A 175 -9.99 -12.94 9.04
C ILE A 175 -11.28 -13.31 8.27
N LEU A 176 -11.77 -14.54 8.45
CA LEU A 176 -12.99 -15.01 7.79
C LEU A 176 -14.21 -14.22 8.22
N ASP A 177 -14.30 -13.81 9.49
CA ASP A 177 -15.40 -12.99 10.00
C ASP A 177 -15.35 -11.53 9.47
N LEU A 178 -14.18 -11.08 9.01
CA LEU A 178 -14.01 -9.75 8.39
C LEU A 178 -14.38 -9.76 6.89
N TRP A 179 -14.29 -10.90 6.25
CA TRP A 179 -14.63 -11.06 4.83
C TRP A 179 -16.12 -11.27 4.60
#